data_b7727fa81292cd5ed3b3889538111073
#
_entry.id   b7727fa81292cd5ed3b3889538111073
#
_cell.length_a   1.000
_cell.length_b   1.000
_cell.length_c   1.000
_cell.angle_alpha   90.00
_cell.angle_beta   90.00
_cell.angle_gamma   90.00
#
_symmetry.space_group_name_H-M   'P 1'
#
loop_
_entity.id
_entity.type
_entity.pdbx_description
1 polymer ?
#
loop_
_entity_poly.entity_id
_entity_poly.type
_entity_poly.pdbx_seq_one_letter_code
_entity_poly.pdbx_strand_id
1 'polypeptide(L)'
;MEQKLPMPSFDEIYEAYHAILFRSAYLMTGNRYDAEDVLQDTFLIAFTKGNQVRRKESYKAWLFRIMTNLVYQRQKKLRREYPEEEIARVADVEETNASASLPLQE
;
A
#
# COMPACT_ATOMS: atom_id res chain seq x y z
N MET A 1 34.91 -7.33 -2.39
CA MET A 1 34.56 -7.17 -2.38
C MET A 1 33.80 -6.98 -2.43
N GLU A 2 33.44 -6.95 -2.34
CA GLU A 2 32.65 -6.74 -2.46
C GLU A 2 32.03 -6.16 -2.88
N GLN A 3 32.34 -6.11 -3.31
CA GLN A 3 31.81 -5.45 -3.68
C GLN A 3 30.49 -5.29 -4.05
N LYS A 4 30.30 -5.77 -4.16
CA LYS A 4 28.89 -5.77 -4.31
C LYS A 4 28.21 -5.02 -3.17
N LEU A 5 27.19 -4.20 -3.51
CA LEU A 5 26.49 -3.40 -2.50
C LEU A 5 25.62 -4.28 -1.63
N PRO A 6 25.65 -4.10 -0.33
CA PRO A 6 24.78 -4.87 0.54
C PRO A 6 23.32 -4.47 0.31
N MET A 7 22.44 -5.44 0.53
CA MET A 7 21.03 -5.15 0.48
C MET A 7 20.66 -4.27 1.66
N PRO A 8 19.72 -3.36 1.48
CA PRO A 8 19.29 -2.51 2.58
C PRO A 8 18.60 -3.34 3.66
N SER A 9 18.76 -2.90 4.87
CA SER A 9 18.08 -3.55 5.99
C SER A 9 16.59 -3.22 5.94
N PHE A 10 15.82 -3.99 6.71
CA PHE A 10 14.39 -3.71 6.79
C PHE A 10 14.15 -2.29 7.31
N ASP A 11 14.92 -1.87 8.30
CA ASP A 11 14.77 -0.52 8.85
C ASP A 11 15.00 0.53 7.78
N GLU A 12 16.00 0.32 6.95
CA GLU A 12 16.28 1.28 5.88
C GLU A 12 15.15 1.33 4.88
N ILE A 13 14.59 0.18 4.55
CA ILE A 13 13.48 0.13 3.62
C ILE A 13 12.25 0.82 4.21
N TYR A 14 11.99 0.55 5.46
CA TYR A 14 10.85 1.16 6.13
C TYR A 14 10.99 2.68 6.16
N GLU A 15 12.16 3.17 6.55
CA GLU A 15 12.38 4.61 6.62
C GLU A 15 12.26 5.26 5.27
N ALA A 16 12.73 4.57 4.23
CA ALA A 16 12.71 5.17 2.92
C ALA A 16 11.31 5.26 2.32
N TYR A 17 10.45 4.29 2.62
CA TYR A 17 9.22 4.17 1.86
C TYR A 17 7.94 4.26 2.66
N HIS A 18 7.99 4.25 3.99
CA HIS A 18 6.75 4.15 4.74
C HIS A 18 5.84 5.36 4.52
N ALA A 19 6.42 6.55 4.40
CA ALA A 19 5.59 7.75 4.27
C ALA A 19 4.84 7.77 2.95
N ILE A 20 5.54 7.46 1.86
CA ILE A 20 4.89 7.49 0.56
C ILE A 20 3.89 6.36 0.42
N LEU A 21 4.20 5.22 1.01
CA LEU A 21 3.26 4.10 0.99
C LEU A 21 2.02 4.40 1.80
N PHE A 22 2.19 4.99 2.97
CA PHE A 22 1.04 5.35 3.79
C PHE A 22 0.14 6.34 3.06
N ARG A 23 0.75 7.34 2.46
CA ARG A 23 -0.02 8.33 1.73
C ARG A 23 -0.81 7.69 0.61
N SER A 24 -0.17 6.80 -0.14
CA SER A 24 -0.85 6.12 -1.23
C SER A 24 -1.96 5.21 -0.72
N ALA A 25 -1.69 4.49 0.37
CA ALA A 25 -2.71 3.63 0.95
C ALA A 25 -3.89 4.45 1.44
N TYR A 26 -3.62 5.59 2.04
CA TYR A 26 -4.68 6.45 2.50
C TYR A 26 -5.55 6.94 1.35
N LEU A 27 -4.92 7.33 0.26
CA LEU A 27 -5.67 7.77 -0.90
C LEU A 27 -6.54 6.65 -1.49
N MET A 28 -6.03 5.44 -1.43
CA MET A 28 -6.77 4.31 -2.00
C MET A 28 -7.87 3.80 -1.09
N THR A 29 -7.67 3.86 0.21
CA THR A 29 -8.67 3.34 1.14
C THR A 29 -9.62 4.40 1.66
N GLY A 30 -9.18 5.66 1.66
CA GLY A 30 -9.99 6.75 2.19
C GLY A 30 -10.14 6.70 3.70
N ASN A 31 -9.36 5.89 4.37
CA ASN A 31 -9.54 5.66 5.79
C ASN A 31 -8.18 5.45 6.43
N ARG A 32 -7.92 6.22 7.47
CA ARG A 32 -6.61 6.17 8.11
C ARG A 32 -6.31 4.81 8.71
N TYR A 33 -7.30 4.21 9.36
CA TYR A 33 -7.07 2.93 10.01
C TYR A 33 -6.82 1.83 9.00
N ASP A 34 -7.58 1.85 7.92
CA ASP A 34 -7.36 0.88 6.86
C ASP A 34 -6.00 1.09 6.21
N ALA A 35 -5.60 2.33 6.03
CA ALA A 35 -4.31 2.62 5.43
C ALA A 35 -3.19 2.09 6.31
N GLU A 36 -3.29 2.29 7.63
CA GLU A 36 -2.26 1.79 8.53
C GLU A 36 -2.21 0.27 8.54
N ASP A 37 -3.38 -0.36 8.49
CA ASP A 37 -3.43 -1.81 8.43
C ASP A 37 -2.75 -2.34 7.18
N VAL A 38 -3.09 -1.75 6.05
CA VAL A 38 -2.49 -2.17 4.79
C VAL A 38 -0.99 -1.93 4.81
N LEU A 39 -0.58 -0.81 5.36
CA LEU A 39 0.83 -0.50 5.43
C LEU A 39 1.58 -1.52 6.28
N GLN A 40 1.04 -1.86 7.43
CA GLN A 40 1.66 -2.85 8.28
C GLN A 40 1.77 -4.19 7.59
N ASP A 41 0.70 -4.62 6.96
CA ASP A 41 0.72 -5.89 6.25
C ASP A 41 1.70 -5.87 5.10
N THR A 42 1.80 -4.74 4.40
CA THR A 42 2.75 -4.61 3.32
C THR A 42 4.17 -4.84 3.81
N PHE A 43 4.54 -4.19 4.91
CA PHE A 43 5.90 -4.32 5.40
C PHE A 43 6.14 -5.68 6.06
N LEU A 44 5.10 -6.27 6.63
CA LEU A 44 5.25 -7.62 7.15
C LEU A 44 5.57 -8.61 6.03
N ILE A 45 4.85 -8.51 4.94
CA ILE A 45 5.14 -9.35 3.78
C ILE A 45 6.52 -9.03 3.23
N ALA A 46 6.86 -7.76 3.16
CA ALA A 46 8.16 -7.36 2.65
C ALA A 46 9.27 -7.93 3.53
N PHE A 47 9.06 -7.90 4.84
CA PHE A 47 10.09 -8.42 5.75
C PHE A 47 10.31 -9.90 5.54
N THR A 48 9.23 -10.66 5.33
CA THR A 48 9.35 -12.10 5.19
C THR A 48 9.83 -12.53 3.81
N LYS A 49 9.60 -11.69 2.79
CA LYS A 49 9.91 -12.09 1.42
C LYS A 49 10.90 -11.16 0.75
N GLY A 50 11.65 -10.40 1.53
CA GLY A 50 12.56 -9.43 0.97
C GLY A 50 13.65 -10.03 0.11
N ASN A 51 14.00 -11.28 0.37
CA ASN A 51 15.05 -11.94 -0.42
C ASN A 51 14.63 -12.21 -1.85
N GLN A 52 13.36 -11.98 -2.19
CA GLN A 52 12.91 -12.14 -3.56
C GLN A 52 13.23 -10.95 -4.42
N VAL A 53 13.58 -9.83 -3.82
CA VAL A 53 13.93 -8.63 -4.57
C VAL A 53 15.42 -8.66 -4.85
N ARG A 54 15.77 -8.65 -6.12
CA ARG A 54 17.16 -8.81 -6.50
C ARG A 54 17.88 -7.49 -6.64
N ARG A 55 17.16 -6.43 -6.93
CA ARG A 55 17.78 -5.15 -7.14
C ARG A 55 17.18 -4.12 -6.22
N LYS A 56 18.04 -3.28 -5.70
CA LYS A 56 17.64 -2.27 -4.75
C LYS A 56 16.56 -1.34 -5.33
N GLU A 57 16.71 -1.01 -6.60
CA GLU A 57 15.78 -0.09 -7.22
C GLU A 57 14.39 -0.70 -7.39
N SER A 58 14.27 -2.00 -7.21
CA SER A 58 12.99 -2.67 -7.37
C SER A 58 12.11 -2.60 -6.13
N TYR A 59 12.67 -2.18 -5.00
CA TYR A 59 11.92 -2.24 -3.76
C TYR A 59 10.67 -1.38 -3.78
N LYS A 60 10.77 -0.19 -4.31
CA LYS A 60 9.61 0.68 -4.33
C LYS A 60 8.46 0.06 -5.13
N ALA A 61 8.76 -0.41 -6.33
CA ALA A 61 7.73 -1.01 -7.17
C ALA A 61 7.17 -2.27 -6.52
N TRP A 62 8.04 -3.05 -5.91
CA TRP A 62 7.62 -4.29 -5.27
C TRP A 62 6.69 -4.02 -4.10
N LEU A 63 7.05 -3.04 -3.27
CA LEU A 63 6.22 -2.67 -2.14
C LEU A 63 4.87 -2.15 -2.59
N PHE A 64 4.86 -1.32 -3.62
CA PHE A 64 3.61 -0.81 -4.13
C PHE A 64 2.72 -1.91 -4.66
N ARG A 65 3.30 -2.91 -5.30
CA ARG A 65 2.52 -4.04 -5.79
C ARG A 65 1.88 -4.82 -4.65
N ILE A 66 2.65 -5.07 -3.61
CA ILE A 66 2.09 -5.76 -2.44
C ILE A 66 0.94 -4.95 -1.87
N MET A 67 1.16 -3.64 -1.72
CA MET A 67 0.17 -2.78 -1.11
C MET A 67 -1.11 -2.71 -1.93
N THR A 68 -0.99 -2.54 -3.24
CA THR A 68 -2.18 -2.45 -4.06
C THR A 68 -2.94 -3.76 -4.09
N ASN A 69 -2.24 -4.88 -4.05
CA ASN A 69 -2.91 -6.17 -3.96
C ASN A 69 -3.70 -6.30 -2.68
N LEU A 70 -3.14 -5.82 -1.58
CA LEU A 70 -3.82 -5.89 -0.29
C LEU A 70 -5.07 -5.01 -0.29
N VAL A 71 -4.95 -3.82 -0.85
CA VAL A 71 -6.11 -2.94 -0.94
C VAL A 71 -7.20 -3.60 -1.77
N TYR A 72 -6.81 -4.17 -2.90
CA TYR A 72 -7.78 -4.83 -3.77
C TYR A 72 -8.49 -5.97 -3.05
N GLN A 73 -7.73 -6.75 -2.29
CA GLN A 73 -8.32 -7.87 -1.57
C GLN A 73 -9.30 -7.40 -0.51
N ARG A 74 -8.98 -6.29 0.15
CA ARG A 74 -9.90 -5.72 1.14
C ARG A 74 -11.20 -5.28 0.48
N GLN A 75 -11.10 -4.66 -0.68
CA GLN A 75 -12.28 -4.21 -1.37
C GLN A 75 -13.14 -5.37 -1.83
N LYS A 76 -12.52 -6.45 -2.27
CA LYS A 76 -13.26 -7.64 -2.63
C LYS A 76 -13.98 -8.23 -1.42
N LYS A 77 -13.31 -8.25 -0.29
CA LYS A 77 -13.93 -8.78 0.92
C LYS A 77 -15.11 -7.93 1.32
N LEU A 78 -15.00 -6.63 1.23
CA LEU A 78 -16.10 -5.73 1.54
C LEU A 78 -17.30 -6.03 0.67
N ARG A 79 -17.07 -6.23 -0.61
CA ARG A 79 -18.18 -6.51 -1.51
C ARG A 79 -18.90 -7.80 -1.18
N ARG A 80 -18.18 -8.77 -0.64
CA ARG A 80 -18.79 -10.03 -0.27
C ARG A 80 -19.55 -9.93 1.05
N GLU A 81 -19.08 -9.09 1.96
CA GLU A 81 -19.63 -9.06 3.31
C GLU A 81 -20.74 -8.06 3.51
N TYR A 82 -20.90 -7.09 2.61
CA TYR A 82 -21.86 -6.03 2.80
C TYR A 82 -22.78 -5.92 1.61
N PRO A 83 -24.03 -5.50 1.85
CA PRO A 83 -24.97 -5.29 0.76
C PRO A 83 -24.44 -4.23 -0.20
N GLU A 84 -24.94 -4.34 -1.43
CA GLU A 84 -24.50 -3.42 -2.47
C GLU A 84 -24.80 -1.97 -2.12
N GLU A 85 -25.93 -1.76 -1.44
CA GLU A 85 -26.31 -0.42 -1.04
C GLU A 85 -25.30 0.21 -0.13
N GLU A 86 -24.82 -0.57 0.83
CA GLU A 86 -23.84 -0.05 1.76
C GLU A 86 -22.52 0.18 1.08
N ILE A 87 -22.16 -0.69 0.17
CA ILE A 87 -20.92 -0.52 -0.58
C ILE A 87 -21.00 0.74 -1.42
N ALA A 88 -22.13 0.99 -2.03
CA ALA A 88 -22.31 2.18 -2.83
C ALA A 88 -22.15 3.44 -1.98
N ARG A 89 -22.66 3.40 -0.76
CA ARG A 89 -22.53 4.55 0.13
C ARG A 89 -21.09 4.80 0.51
N VAL A 90 -20.36 3.72 0.81
CA VAL A 90 -18.95 3.83 1.12
C VAL A 90 -18.19 4.34 -0.09
N ALA A 91 -18.52 3.82 -1.25
CA ALA A 91 -17.85 4.23 -2.47
C ALA A 91 -18.05 5.71 -2.75
N ASP A 92 -19.24 6.22 -2.46
CA ASP A 92 -19.49 7.63 -2.66
C ASP A 92 -18.57 8.49 -1.79
N VAL A 93 -18.41 8.10 -0.54
CA VAL A 93 -17.53 8.83 0.35
C VAL A 93 -16.09 8.76 -0.16
N GLU A 94 -15.66 7.58 -0.54
CA GLU A 94 -14.31 7.42 -1.03
C GLU A 94 -14.09 8.17 -2.34
N GLU A 95 -15.10 8.16 -3.17
CA GLU A 95 -15.01 8.85 -4.43
C GLU A 95 -14.86 10.35 -4.22
N THR A 96 -15.58 10.89 -3.26
CA THR A 96 -15.44 12.30 -2.93
C THR A 96 -14.02 12.60 -2.48
N ASN A 97 -13.48 11.74 -1.63
CA ASN A 97 -12.11 11.93 -1.18
C ASN A 97 -11.13 11.82 -2.33
N ALA A 98 -11.34 10.85 -3.19
CA ALA A 98 -10.46 10.67 -4.33
C ALA A 98 -10.53 11.85 -5.26
N SER A 99 -11.71 12.40 -5.47
CA SER A 99 -11.85 13.57 -6.32
C SER A 99 -11.07 14.74 -5.76
N ALA A 100 -11.14 14.92 -4.45
CA ALA A 100 -10.40 16.00 -3.83
C ALA A 100 -8.90 15.81 -3.98
N SER A 101 -8.48 14.58 -4.11
CA SER A 101 -7.05 14.27 -4.21
C SER A 101 -6.55 14.26 -5.65
N LEU A 102 -7.44 14.15 -6.60
CA LEU A 102 -7.03 13.99 -7.99
C LEU A 102 -6.06 15.04 -8.49
N PRO A 103 -6.26 16.32 -8.16
CA PRO A 103 -5.30 17.34 -8.65
C PRO A 103 -3.88 17.08 -8.24
N LEU A 104 -3.68 16.32 -7.19
CA LEU A 104 -2.34 16.05 -6.71
C LEU A 104 -1.55 15.15 -7.64
N GLN A 105 -2.22 14.50 -8.55
CA GLN A 105 -1.55 13.57 -9.44
C GLN A 105 -0.96 14.26 -10.65
N GLU A 106 -1.26 15.51 -10.82
CA GLU A 106 -0.68 16.28 -11.88
C GLU A 106 0.74 16.67 -11.55
#